data_e74cf5e7c34dc65333cf456a12c58a15
#
_entry.id   e74cf5e7c34dc65333cf456a12c58a15
#
_cell.length_a   1.000
_cell.length_b   1.000
_cell.length_c   1.000
_cell.angle_alpha   90.00
_cell.angle_beta   90.00
_cell.angle_gamma   90.00
#
_symmetry.space_group_name_H-M   'P 1'
#
loop_
_entity.id
_entity.type
_entity.pdbx_description
1 polymer ?
#
loop_
_entity_poly.entity_id
_entity_poly.type
_entity_poly.pdbx_seq_one_letter_code
_entity_poly.pdbx_strand_id
1 'polypeptide(L)'
;MKYIDVILPLPLGNRFTYSVPDEWAKLVQIGMRVIVPFGKKKMYTAIISLIHSNAPTLYQAKEIICLLDEKPVLKYPQLKFWEWISSYYQSYIGDVYQAAVPSGLKLQSETQVRINADFENEAALSEKEYKILDALSDGKIKNVNELNQITNLRDT
;
A
#
# COMPACT_ATOMS: atom_id res chain seq x y z
N MET A 1 3.25 4.58 -24.70
CA MET A 1 2.95 4.56 -23.27
C MET A 1 2.97 3.09 -22.81
N LYS A 2 3.60 2.77 -21.71
CA LYS A 2 3.75 1.41 -21.21
C LYS A 2 2.86 1.23 -19.98
N TYR A 3 2.24 0.07 -19.84
CA TYR A 3 1.39 -0.29 -18.72
C TYR A 3 1.94 -1.53 -18.01
N ILE A 4 1.64 -1.64 -16.72
CA ILE A 4 1.98 -2.80 -15.91
C ILE A 4 0.77 -3.27 -15.13
N ASP A 5 0.61 -4.60 -15.05
CA ASP A 5 -0.29 -5.20 -14.08
C ASP A 5 0.47 -5.56 -12.83
N VAL A 6 -0.08 -5.21 -11.68
CA VAL A 6 0.56 -5.42 -10.40
C VAL A 6 -0.26 -6.29 -9.46
N ILE A 7 0.45 -6.98 -8.57
CA ILE A 7 -0.12 -7.69 -7.41
C ILE A 7 0.01 -6.77 -6.20
N LEU A 8 -1.12 -6.45 -5.57
CA LEU A 8 -1.19 -5.68 -4.33
C LEU A 8 -1.22 -6.63 -3.12
N PRO A 9 -0.68 -6.23 -1.95
CA PRO A 9 -0.76 -7.01 -0.70
C PRO A 9 -2.16 -6.87 -0.05
N LEU A 10 -3.19 -7.13 -0.82
CA LEU A 10 -4.59 -6.99 -0.42
C LEU A 10 -5.39 -8.23 -0.88
N PRO A 11 -6.44 -8.63 -0.15
CA PRO A 11 -7.29 -9.75 -0.50
C PRO A 11 -8.22 -9.38 -1.67
N LEU A 12 -7.63 -9.19 -2.85
CA LEU A 12 -8.34 -8.80 -4.08
C LEU A 12 -8.11 -9.84 -5.17
N GLY A 13 -9.18 -10.20 -5.86
CA GLY A 13 -9.15 -11.21 -6.93
C GLY A 13 -8.54 -10.71 -8.24
N ASN A 14 -8.49 -9.40 -8.44
CA ASN A 14 -8.05 -8.80 -9.70
C ASN A 14 -6.65 -8.21 -9.58
N ARG A 15 -5.92 -8.23 -10.69
CA ARG A 15 -4.72 -7.41 -10.88
C ARG A 15 -5.14 -6.01 -11.30
N PHE A 16 -4.33 -5.03 -10.96
CA PHE A 16 -4.60 -3.63 -11.28
C PHE A 16 -3.55 -3.10 -12.25
N THR A 17 -4.03 -2.42 -13.27
CA THR A 17 -3.18 -1.84 -14.31
C THR A 17 -2.83 -0.41 -13.96
N TYR A 18 -1.53 -0.10 -14.05
CA TYR A 18 -0.97 1.24 -13.85
C TYR A 18 -0.18 1.67 -15.08
N SER A 19 -0.14 2.97 -15.34
CA SER A 19 0.74 3.54 -16.35
C SER A 19 2.14 3.73 -15.78
N VAL A 20 3.14 3.61 -16.66
CA VAL A 20 4.55 3.78 -16.32
C VAL A 20 5.05 5.08 -16.93
N PRO A 21 5.63 6.01 -16.14
CA PRO A 21 6.32 7.19 -16.65
C PRO A 21 7.41 6.82 -17.66
N ASP A 22 7.65 7.71 -18.62
CA ASP A 22 8.63 7.46 -19.69
C ASP A 22 10.05 7.24 -19.14
N GLU A 23 10.40 7.88 -18.02
CA GLU A 23 11.68 7.71 -17.32
C GLU A 23 11.94 6.27 -16.87
N TRP A 24 10.91 5.54 -16.46
CA TRP A 24 11.02 4.15 -16.02
C TRP A 24 10.58 3.13 -17.07
N ALA A 25 10.05 3.58 -18.20
CA ALA A 25 9.50 2.68 -19.21
C ALA A 25 10.52 1.66 -19.77
N LYS A 26 11.81 1.97 -19.74
CA LYS A 26 12.89 1.06 -20.17
C LYS A 26 13.46 0.23 -19.02
N LEU A 27 13.21 0.62 -17.77
CA LEU A 27 13.79 0.02 -16.57
C LEU A 27 12.89 -1.04 -15.93
N VAL A 28 11.57 -0.88 -16.04
CA VAL A 28 10.60 -1.80 -15.42
C VAL A 28 10.76 -3.22 -15.93
N GLN A 29 10.80 -4.16 -14.99
CA GLN A 29 10.86 -5.60 -15.25
C GLN A 29 9.86 -6.33 -14.37
N ILE A 30 9.38 -7.50 -14.83
CA ILE A 30 8.52 -8.39 -14.04
C ILE A 30 9.25 -8.81 -12.77
N GLY A 31 8.54 -8.77 -11.63
CA GLY A 31 9.08 -9.11 -10.31
C GLY A 31 9.73 -7.96 -9.56
N MET A 32 9.79 -6.75 -10.12
CA MET A 32 10.19 -5.53 -9.40
C MET A 32 9.05 -5.01 -8.54
N ARG A 33 9.42 -4.29 -7.46
CA ARG A 33 8.47 -3.58 -6.60
C ARG A 33 8.29 -2.16 -7.09
N VAL A 34 7.05 -1.71 -7.04
CA VAL A 34 6.65 -0.33 -7.35
C VAL A 34 5.75 0.21 -6.25
N ILE A 35 5.78 1.51 -6.01
CA ILE A 35 4.79 2.19 -5.19
C ILE A 35 3.65 2.65 -6.09
N VAL A 36 2.44 2.25 -5.74
CA VAL A 36 1.22 2.60 -6.48
C VAL A 36 0.17 3.24 -5.59
N PRO A 37 -0.58 4.23 -6.08
CA PRO A 37 -1.71 4.80 -5.37
C PRO A 37 -2.91 3.86 -5.48
N PHE A 38 -3.54 3.53 -4.34
CA PHE A 38 -4.75 2.69 -4.32
C PHE A 38 -5.84 3.34 -3.47
N GLY A 39 -7.06 3.40 -4.00
CA GLY A 39 -8.15 4.14 -3.38
C GLY A 39 -7.93 5.66 -3.41
N LYS A 40 -8.38 6.35 -2.35
CA LYS A 40 -8.33 7.83 -2.30
C LYS A 40 -7.01 8.39 -1.77
N LYS A 41 -6.41 7.74 -0.76
CA LYS A 41 -5.24 8.29 -0.03
C LYS A 41 -4.17 7.27 0.32
N LYS A 42 -4.37 5.98 0.01
CA LYS A 42 -3.42 4.93 0.38
C LYS A 42 -2.43 4.65 -0.73
N MET A 43 -1.21 4.33 -0.34
CA MET A 43 -0.14 3.88 -1.23
C MET A 43 0.33 2.50 -0.76
N TYR A 44 0.64 1.64 -1.72
CA TYR A 44 1.11 0.28 -1.44
C TYR A 44 2.32 -0.06 -2.28
N THR A 45 3.20 -0.87 -1.72
CA THR A 45 4.20 -1.57 -2.51
C THR A 45 3.54 -2.72 -3.24
N ALA A 46 3.61 -2.71 -4.54
CA ALA A 46 3.06 -3.73 -5.41
C ALA A 46 4.18 -4.44 -6.20
N ILE A 47 3.93 -5.66 -6.64
CA ILE A 47 4.85 -6.43 -7.48
C ILE A 47 4.38 -6.40 -8.93
N ILE A 48 5.26 -6.06 -9.87
CA ILE A 48 4.98 -6.11 -11.30
C ILE A 48 4.83 -7.58 -11.73
N SER A 49 3.65 -7.94 -12.23
CA SER A 49 3.35 -9.29 -12.69
C SER A 49 3.31 -9.41 -14.22
N LEU A 50 2.98 -8.33 -14.91
CA LEU A 50 2.92 -8.27 -16.37
C LEU A 50 3.28 -6.86 -16.86
N ILE A 51 3.86 -6.78 -18.07
CA ILE A 51 4.16 -5.53 -18.76
C ILE A 51 3.52 -5.59 -20.14
N HIS A 52 2.79 -4.56 -20.53
CA HIS A 52 2.06 -4.50 -21.79
C HIS A 52 1.87 -3.05 -22.29
N SER A 53 1.26 -2.90 -23.48
CA SER A 53 0.98 -1.60 -24.10
C SER A 53 -0.52 -1.27 -24.15
N ASN A 54 -1.39 -2.13 -23.59
CA ASN A 54 -2.82 -1.99 -23.67
C ASN A 54 -3.33 -1.15 -22.49
N ALA A 55 -3.96 0.00 -22.78
CA ALA A 55 -4.63 0.79 -21.76
C ALA A 55 -5.90 0.06 -21.28
N PRO A 56 -6.23 0.12 -19.97
CA PRO A 56 -7.49 -0.39 -19.50
C PRO A 56 -8.66 0.41 -20.09
N THR A 57 -9.73 -0.28 -20.47
CA THR A 57 -10.91 0.34 -21.12
C THR A 57 -11.96 0.84 -20.14
N LEU A 58 -11.99 0.25 -18.94
CA LEU A 58 -13.03 0.52 -17.93
C LEU A 58 -12.70 1.69 -16.98
N TYR A 59 -11.43 2.09 -16.91
CA TYR A 59 -10.98 3.17 -16.04
C TYR A 59 -9.69 3.80 -16.57
N GLN A 60 -9.38 4.99 -16.14
CA GLN A 60 -8.10 5.62 -16.44
C GLN A 60 -7.03 5.04 -15.51
N ALA A 61 -5.98 4.43 -16.08
CA ALA A 61 -4.86 3.93 -15.31
C ALA A 61 -4.17 5.08 -14.57
N LYS A 62 -4.01 4.92 -13.25
CA LYS A 62 -3.17 5.84 -12.47
C LYS A 62 -1.70 5.52 -12.75
N GLU A 63 -0.87 6.51 -12.57
CA GLU A 63 0.57 6.38 -12.74
C GLU A 63 1.22 5.79 -11.49
N ILE A 64 2.28 4.98 -11.66
CA ILE A 64 3.10 4.53 -10.53
C ILE A 64 3.83 5.74 -9.93
N ILE A 65 4.02 5.72 -8.61
CA ILE A 65 4.66 6.82 -7.89
C ILE A 65 6.18 6.67 -7.90
N CYS A 66 6.67 5.43 -7.75
CA CYS A 66 8.09 5.15 -7.66
C CYS A 66 8.40 3.71 -8.06
N LEU A 67 9.53 3.52 -8.74
CA LEU A 67 10.17 2.23 -8.95
C LEU A 67 11.19 2.01 -7.81
N LEU A 68 11.04 0.93 -7.03
CA LEU A 68 11.84 0.71 -5.83
C LEU A 68 13.13 -0.06 -6.08
N ASP A 69 13.18 -0.85 -7.14
CA ASP A 69 14.26 -1.80 -7.38
C ASP A 69 15.00 -1.53 -8.68
N GLU A 70 16.30 -1.78 -8.69
CA GLU A 70 17.12 -1.80 -9.91
C GLU A 70 17.06 -3.15 -10.63
N LYS A 71 16.73 -4.22 -9.89
CA LYS A 71 16.62 -5.60 -10.40
C LYS A 71 15.40 -6.29 -9.79
N PRO A 72 14.81 -7.26 -10.49
CA PRO A 72 13.68 -8.01 -9.96
C PRO A 72 14.00 -8.69 -8.62
N VAL A 73 13.15 -8.44 -7.60
CA VAL A 73 13.21 -9.11 -6.28
C VAL A 73 12.63 -10.51 -6.37
N LEU A 74 11.66 -10.70 -7.30
CA LEU A 74 11.02 -11.97 -7.57
C LEU A 74 11.30 -12.39 -9.02
N LYS A 75 11.70 -13.64 -9.18
CA LYS A 75 11.87 -14.25 -10.50
C LYS A 75 10.53 -14.79 -11.03
N TYR A 76 10.39 -14.87 -12.34
CA TYR A 76 9.18 -15.37 -12.98
C TYR A 76 8.67 -16.72 -12.44
N PRO A 77 9.52 -17.76 -12.19
CA PRO A 77 9.07 -19.02 -11.59
C PRO A 77 8.43 -18.85 -10.20
N GLN A 78 8.90 -17.89 -9.40
CA GLN A 78 8.32 -17.61 -8.08
C GLN A 78 6.92 -16.99 -8.21
N LEU A 79 6.71 -16.09 -9.17
CA LEU A 79 5.38 -15.55 -9.46
C LEU A 79 4.41 -16.65 -9.92
N LYS A 80 4.87 -17.58 -10.75
CA LYS A 80 4.08 -18.76 -11.14
C LYS A 80 3.75 -19.66 -9.96
N PHE A 81 4.67 -19.83 -9.04
CA PHE A 81 4.41 -20.57 -7.80
C PHE A 81 3.37 -19.87 -6.92
N TRP A 82 3.37 -18.55 -6.84
CA TRP A 82 2.33 -17.78 -6.14
C TRP A 82 0.94 -17.96 -6.78
N GLU A 83 0.87 -17.96 -8.11
CA GLU A 83 -0.37 -18.23 -8.84
C GLU A 83 -0.89 -19.65 -8.52
N TRP A 84 0.01 -20.63 -8.48
CA TRP A 84 -0.34 -21.99 -8.11
C TRP A 84 -0.84 -22.08 -6.65
N ILE A 85 -0.15 -21.47 -5.69
CA ILE A 85 -0.59 -21.42 -4.28
C ILE A 85 -1.99 -20.80 -4.18
N SER A 86 -2.19 -19.64 -4.80
CA SER A 86 -3.47 -18.94 -4.81
C SER A 86 -4.59 -19.81 -5.35
N SER A 87 -4.35 -20.52 -6.45
CA SER A 87 -5.31 -21.43 -7.06
C SER A 87 -5.59 -22.66 -6.19
N TYR A 88 -4.53 -23.30 -5.67
CA TYR A 88 -4.64 -24.53 -4.87
C TYR A 88 -5.38 -24.32 -3.55
N TYR A 89 -5.07 -23.23 -2.84
CA TYR A 89 -5.68 -22.89 -1.55
C TYR A 89 -6.93 -22.00 -1.67
N GLN A 90 -7.39 -21.72 -2.88
CA GLN A 90 -8.56 -20.84 -3.13
C GLN A 90 -8.42 -19.47 -2.42
N SER A 91 -7.19 -18.96 -2.31
CA SER A 91 -6.86 -17.66 -1.69
C SER A 91 -6.62 -16.60 -2.75
N TYR A 92 -6.66 -15.32 -2.37
CA TYR A 92 -6.26 -14.26 -3.27
C TYR A 92 -4.74 -14.20 -3.42
N ILE A 93 -4.27 -13.87 -4.62
CA ILE A 93 -2.81 -13.75 -4.87
C ILE A 93 -2.16 -12.66 -4.00
N GLY A 94 -2.92 -11.65 -3.60
CA GLY A 94 -2.48 -10.62 -2.65
C GLY A 94 -2.20 -11.17 -1.25
N ASP A 95 -2.94 -12.20 -0.80
CA ASP A 95 -2.69 -12.88 0.47
C ASP A 95 -1.39 -13.68 0.41
N VAL A 96 -1.14 -14.35 -0.73
CA VAL A 96 0.13 -15.04 -0.98
C VAL A 96 1.30 -14.06 -0.95
N TYR A 97 1.16 -12.91 -1.61
CA TYR A 97 2.16 -11.84 -1.56
C TYR A 97 2.39 -11.37 -0.11
N GLN A 98 1.31 -11.16 0.64
CA GLN A 98 1.40 -10.69 2.01
C GLN A 98 2.16 -11.67 2.92
N ALA A 99 1.96 -12.97 2.72
CA ALA A 99 2.64 -14.03 3.46
C ALA A 99 4.08 -14.25 3.00
N ALA A 100 4.34 -14.20 1.69
CA ALA A 100 5.62 -14.56 1.11
C ALA A 100 6.70 -13.47 1.22
N VAL A 101 6.30 -12.19 1.28
CA VAL A 101 7.25 -11.06 1.33
C VAL A 101 7.33 -10.48 2.73
N PRO A 102 8.52 -10.37 3.34
CA PRO A 102 8.71 -9.75 4.65
C PRO A 102 8.13 -8.33 4.73
N SER A 103 7.62 -7.95 5.90
CA SER A 103 7.00 -6.63 6.12
C SER A 103 7.93 -5.47 5.80
N GLY A 104 9.22 -5.56 6.12
CA GLY A 104 10.21 -4.54 5.80
C GLY A 104 10.43 -4.27 4.31
N LEU A 105 10.00 -5.19 3.44
CA LEU A 105 10.03 -5.00 1.99
C LEU A 105 8.70 -4.51 1.40
N LYS A 106 7.67 -4.33 2.24
CA LYS A 106 6.33 -3.85 1.87
C LYS A 106 6.07 -2.49 2.50
N LEU A 107 6.50 -1.43 1.83
CA LEU A 107 6.16 -0.07 2.27
C LEU A 107 4.67 0.18 2.04
N GLN A 108 4.00 0.71 3.04
CA GLN A 108 2.62 1.19 2.95
C GLN A 108 2.52 2.54 3.62
N SER A 109 1.59 3.37 3.13
CA SER A 109 1.31 4.63 3.80
C SER A 109 0.56 4.37 5.11
N GLU A 110 1.04 4.96 6.19
CA GLU A 110 0.36 4.97 7.48
C GLU A 110 -0.18 6.37 7.77
N THR A 111 -1.36 6.43 8.39
CA THR A 111 -1.87 7.68 8.92
C THR A 111 -1.18 7.95 10.24
N GLN A 112 -0.42 9.04 10.31
CA GLN A 112 0.23 9.49 11.52
C GLN A 112 -0.51 10.70 12.08
N VAL A 113 -0.62 10.76 13.40
CA VAL A 113 -1.28 11.82 14.15
C VAL A 113 -0.27 12.47 15.08
N ARG A 114 -0.29 13.79 15.11
CA ARG A 114 0.49 14.60 16.05
C ARG A 114 -0.38 15.73 16.59
N ILE A 115 -0.05 16.25 17.78
CA ILE A 115 -0.66 17.47 18.27
C ILE A 115 -0.29 18.64 17.36
N ASN A 116 -1.28 19.44 17.01
CA ASN A 116 -1.04 20.75 16.41
C ASN A 116 -0.88 21.77 17.54
N ALA A 117 0.33 22.26 17.75
CA ALA A 117 0.64 23.22 18.83
C ALA A 117 -0.06 24.57 18.65
N ASP A 118 -0.43 24.91 17.41
CA ASP A 118 -1.06 26.19 17.07
C ASP A 118 -2.61 26.10 17.09
N PHE A 119 -3.16 24.95 17.48
CA PHE A 119 -4.62 24.76 17.52
C PHE A 119 -5.18 25.21 18.87
N GLU A 120 -5.82 26.35 18.89
CA GLU A 120 -6.62 26.83 20.01
C GLU A 120 -8.05 26.26 19.90
N ASN A 121 -8.46 25.51 20.89
CA ASN A 121 -9.81 24.95 20.94
C ASN A 121 -10.66 25.75 21.92
N GLU A 122 -11.62 26.50 21.42
CA GLU A 122 -12.60 27.24 22.24
C GLU A 122 -13.76 26.35 22.75
N ALA A 123 -13.93 25.15 22.20
CA ALA A 123 -14.99 24.23 22.56
C ALA A 123 -14.55 23.21 23.63
N ALA A 124 -15.46 22.80 24.50
CA ALA A 124 -15.20 21.73 25.45
C ALA A 124 -14.95 20.39 24.72
N LEU A 125 -13.81 19.78 25.01
CA LEU A 125 -13.44 18.49 24.42
C LEU A 125 -14.32 17.36 24.95
N SER A 126 -14.70 16.44 24.10
CA SER A 126 -15.35 15.21 24.51
C SER A 126 -14.35 14.30 25.25
N GLU A 127 -14.87 13.36 26.03
CA GLU A 127 -14.04 12.40 26.76
C GLU A 127 -13.08 11.60 25.84
N LYS A 128 -13.54 11.28 24.63
CA LYS A 128 -12.72 10.58 23.62
C LYS A 128 -11.59 11.46 23.08
N GLU A 129 -11.87 12.72 22.80
CA GLU A 129 -10.89 13.69 22.31
C GLU A 129 -9.84 13.98 23.39
N TYR A 130 -10.27 14.07 24.66
CA TYR A 130 -9.33 14.26 25.78
C TYR A 130 -8.36 13.07 25.91
N LYS A 131 -8.86 11.83 25.83
CA LYS A 131 -8.00 10.62 25.83
C LYS A 131 -6.98 10.60 24.70
N ILE A 132 -7.36 11.06 23.51
CA ILE A 132 -6.44 11.14 22.36
C ILE A 132 -5.38 12.22 22.58
N LEU A 133 -5.78 13.38 23.10
CA LEU A 133 -4.85 14.46 23.43
C LEU A 133 -3.87 14.06 24.53
N ASP A 134 -4.34 13.42 25.56
CA ASP A 134 -3.50 12.91 26.66
C ASP A 134 -2.49 11.89 26.12
N ALA A 135 -2.94 10.97 25.25
CA ALA A 135 -2.05 10.00 24.61
C ALA A 135 -1.00 10.63 23.70
N LEU A 136 -1.22 11.85 23.19
CA LEU A 136 -0.29 12.60 22.32
C LEU A 136 0.51 13.67 23.09
N SER A 137 0.28 13.83 24.40
CA SER A 137 0.90 14.88 25.23
C SER A 137 2.43 14.77 25.31
N ASP A 138 2.99 13.60 25.03
CA ASP A 138 4.43 13.37 24.94
C ASP A 138 5.11 14.02 23.70
N GLY A 139 4.33 14.67 22.86
CA GLY A 139 4.80 15.36 21.64
C GLY A 139 5.27 14.43 20.52
N LYS A 140 5.13 13.12 20.67
CA LYS A 140 5.53 12.13 19.66
C LYS A 140 4.46 11.94 18.61
N ILE A 141 4.92 11.66 17.40
CA ILE A 141 4.05 11.22 16.31
C ILE A 141 3.65 9.76 16.58
N LYS A 142 2.35 9.46 16.57
CA LYS A 142 1.83 8.10 16.75
C LYS A 142 0.96 7.72 15.55
N ASN A 143 0.96 6.43 15.21
CA ASN A 143 0.03 5.94 14.21
C ASN A 143 -1.36 5.66 14.84
N VAL A 144 -2.39 5.56 13.99
CA VAL A 144 -3.78 5.34 14.45
C VAL A 144 -3.91 4.06 15.27
N ASN A 145 -3.20 2.98 14.89
CA ASN A 145 -3.26 1.70 15.61
C ASN A 145 -2.65 1.82 17.03
N GLU A 146 -1.53 2.53 17.17
CA GLU A 146 -0.93 2.82 18.49
C GLU A 146 -1.87 3.64 19.36
N LEU A 147 -2.52 4.68 18.79
CA LEU A 147 -3.49 5.48 19.51
C LEU A 147 -4.69 4.63 19.96
N ASN A 148 -5.22 3.77 19.11
CA ASN A 148 -6.32 2.88 19.46
C ASN A 148 -5.95 1.91 20.58
N GLN A 149 -4.71 1.40 20.60
CA GLN A 149 -4.22 0.54 21.69
C GLN A 149 -4.07 1.29 23.01
N ILE A 150 -3.51 2.51 22.99
CA ILE A 150 -3.28 3.33 24.21
C ILE A 150 -4.61 3.83 24.76
N THR A 151 -5.50 4.32 23.91
CA THR A 151 -6.78 4.92 24.34
C THR A 151 -7.89 3.91 24.54
N ASN A 152 -7.69 2.67 24.09
CA ASN A 152 -8.70 1.59 24.07
C ASN A 152 -10.01 2.01 23.34
N LEU A 153 -9.92 2.95 22.40
CA LEU A 153 -11.00 3.38 21.54
C LEU A 153 -10.99 2.47 20.29
N ARG A 154 -12.10 1.78 20.04
CA ARG A 154 -12.29 1.05 18.77
C ARG A 154 -12.87 2.01 17.73
N ASP A 155 -12.39 1.88 16.48
CA ASP A 155 -13.03 2.54 15.35
C ASP A 155 -14.50 2.09 15.26
N THR A 156 -15.41 3.04 15.36
CA THR A 156 -16.84 2.87 15.05
C THR A 156 -17.13 3.44 13.69
#